data_8906efd5359d5d712de1af8b491e79b5
#
_entry.id   8906efd5359d5d712de1af8b491e79b5
#
_cell.length_a   1.000
_cell.length_b   1.000
_cell.length_c   1.000
_cell.angle_alpha   90.00
_cell.angle_beta   90.00
_cell.angle_gamma   90.00
#
_symmetry.space_group_name_H-M   'P 1'
#
loop_
_entity.id
_entity.type
_entity.pdbx_description
1 polymer ?
#
loop_
_entity_poly.entity_id
_entity_poly.type
_entity_poly.pdbx_seq_one_letter_code
_entity_poly.pdbx_strand_id
1 'polypeptide(L)'
;MYEDYVSNKLTSYTERLFNIVNSQPDGIKNEAQNLLYGLIDKQKKYQTVYMYSAALSINYDNGIFEEFLEWILEEKGISPNTGYFLYYQLKHCMFARPKLESENAKYLLWKLLQKTVNGFKEELKDILLPIPREERDENFALVITDQILSYTHAPSKTAFERCKTMITKMQKQVFLINTAETMSLTGAIPFFRTLSATYNDAITEEEHLFWKGTAIPYFQCDKDMPDVRVIRTILELVRDKKPGTVISIGGSSIVGNLIDFMTPVLTVGLCPSDLAFTTTAYQTISVDLSQEHKRLLQRVGKTEKHVIKGTFTYELPEQTTKLSRQQLGIPEEKFVLVTAGARLDTDIDGGFTDMLKKAVKHDICIVLLGTFNCERFIKNNPELKGHVFYFGFVQDVLAYMEICDLFVNPERKGGGASAIEAMFKGIPAVATHYGDVATNIGEDFLTDSYDGMLDIIMKYKNDNTFYEQMSKKAKARAEIVMDIENEFVRIIHEFKKRCEDSEQ
;
A
#
# COMPACT_ATOMS: atom_id res chain seq x y z
N MET A 1 23.93 -14.35 2.50
CA MET A 1 24.95 -13.80 1.59
C MET A 1 25.03 -12.27 1.63
N TYR A 2 23.92 -11.52 1.77
CA TYR A 2 23.94 -10.06 2.04
C TYR A 2 24.23 -9.74 3.50
N GLU A 3 23.78 -10.56 4.43
CA GLU A 3 23.98 -10.40 5.88
C GLU A 3 25.46 -10.48 6.29
N ASP A 4 26.26 -11.28 5.57
CA ASP A 4 27.68 -11.44 5.86
C ASP A 4 28.55 -10.26 5.43
N TYR A 5 28.04 -9.38 4.58
CA TYR A 5 28.84 -8.32 3.95
C TYR A 5 28.84 -6.99 4.71
N VAL A 6 27.84 -6.75 5.55
CA VAL A 6 27.74 -5.49 6.30
C VAL A 6 27.75 -5.78 7.79
N SER A 7 28.92 -5.69 8.41
CA SER A 7 29.01 -5.79 9.87
C SER A 7 28.14 -4.71 10.53
N ASN A 8 27.54 -5.02 11.69
CA ASN A 8 26.78 -4.05 12.51
C ASN A 8 27.54 -2.73 12.73
N LYS A 9 28.89 -2.81 12.74
CA LYS A 9 29.78 -1.68 12.89
C LYS A 9 29.77 -0.76 11.67
N LEU A 10 29.79 -1.31 10.43
CA LEU A 10 29.71 -0.53 9.20
C LEU A 10 28.35 0.15 9.07
N THR A 11 27.26 -0.56 9.39
CA THR A 11 25.90 0.00 9.43
C THR A 11 25.83 1.20 10.38
N SER A 12 26.35 1.09 11.58
CA SER A 12 26.37 2.18 12.57
C SER A 12 27.16 3.40 12.08
N TYR A 13 28.31 3.20 11.45
CA TYR A 13 29.08 4.32 10.87
C TYR A 13 28.34 4.98 9.71
N THR A 14 27.71 4.19 8.87
CA THR A 14 26.95 4.67 7.71
C THR A 14 25.74 5.50 8.18
N GLU A 15 24.99 5.03 9.17
CA GLU A 15 23.86 5.76 9.75
C GLU A 15 24.28 7.10 10.34
N ARG A 16 25.41 7.14 11.07
CA ARG A 16 25.95 8.40 11.60
C ARG A 16 26.34 9.39 10.47
N LEU A 17 26.98 8.89 9.42
CA LEU A 17 27.33 9.69 8.24
C LEU A 17 26.07 10.26 7.57
N PHE A 18 25.05 9.43 7.33
CA PHE A 18 23.80 9.88 6.71
C PHE A 18 23.04 10.87 7.57
N ASN A 19 23.03 10.70 8.89
CA ASN A 19 22.41 11.67 9.79
C ASN A 19 23.11 13.03 9.71
N ILE A 20 24.44 13.06 9.59
CA ILE A 20 25.21 14.30 9.40
C ILE A 20 24.89 14.92 8.04
N VAL A 21 24.95 14.15 6.95
CA VAL A 21 24.69 14.64 5.60
C VAL A 21 23.25 15.13 5.44
N ASN A 22 22.28 14.36 5.96
CA ASN A 22 20.85 14.70 5.86
C ASN A 22 20.46 15.94 6.68
N SER A 23 21.29 16.36 7.64
CA SER A 23 21.10 17.62 8.38
C SER A 23 21.65 18.83 7.62
N GLN A 24 22.34 18.65 6.51
CA GLN A 24 22.96 19.74 5.74
C GLN A 24 21.97 20.34 4.72
N PRO A 25 22.25 21.56 4.22
CA PRO A 25 21.53 22.15 3.09
C PRO A 25 21.58 21.27 1.83
N ASP A 26 20.56 21.38 0.97
CA ASP A 26 20.40 20.54 -0.22
C ASP A 26 21.61 20.60 -1.18
N GLY A 27 22.31 21.73 -1.30
CA GLY A 27 23.54 21.83 -2.08
C GLY A 27 24.62 20.83 -1.63
N ILE A 28 24.85 20.73 -0.31
CA ILE A 28 25.83 19.80 0.26
C ILE A 28 25.36 18.35 0.12
N LYS A 29 24.05 18.10 0.28
CA LYS A 29 23.46 16.75 0.05
C LYS A 29 23.68 16.30 -1.40
N ASN A 30 23.43 17.18 -2.37
CA ASN A 30 23.63 16.88 -3.78
C ASN A 30 25.10 16.59 -4.10
N GLU A 31 26.04 17.36 -3.54
CA GLU A 31 27.47 17.08 -3.70
C GLU A 31 27.87 15.71 -3.11
N ALA A 32 27.40 15.40 -1.90
CA ALA A 32 27.66 14.11 -1.26
C ALA A 32 27.06 12.94 -2.06
N GLN A 33 25.85 13.10 -2.59
CA GLN A 33 25.21 12.12 -3.46
C GLN A 33 26.02 11.89 -4.74
N ASN A 34 26.46 12.97 -5.41
CA ASN A 34 27.24 12.89 -6.64
C ASN A 34 28.61 12.23 -6.41
N LEU A 35 29.26 12.51 -5.28
CA LEU A 35 30.51 11.84 -4.90
C LEU A 35 30.31 10.33 -4.71
N LEU A 36 29.27 9.91 -3.97
CA LEU A 36 28.97 8.50 -3.78
C LEU A 36 28.61 7.83 -5.11
N TYR A 37 27.80 8.47 -5.92
CA TYR A 37 27.42 7.98 -7.24
C TYR A 37 28.64 7.82 -8.17
N GLY A 38 29.58 8.76 -8.16
CA GLY A 38 30.82 8.69 -8.93
C GLY A 38 31.78 7.57 -8.50
N LEU A 39 31.59 7.01 -7.29
CA LEU A 39 32.39 5.89 -6.79
C LEU A 39 31.80 4.50 -7.14
N ILE A 40 30.67 4.45 -7.85
CA ILE A 40 30.04 3.19 -8.22
C ILE A 40 30.88 2.44 -9.26
N ASP A 41 31.42 1.30 -8.85
CA ASP A 41 32.10 0.35 -9.73
C ASP A 41 31.17 -0.82 -10.08
N LYS A 42 30.52 -0.72 -11.23
CA LYS A 42 29.50 -1.69 -11.71
C LYS A 42 30.04 -3.12 -11.88
N GLN A 43 31.34 -3.34 -11.81
CA GLN A 43 31.95 -4.66 -11.87
C GLN A 43 31.95 -5.37 -10.51
N LYS A 44 31.80 -4.63 -9.42
CA LYS A 44 31.77 -5.15 -8.05
C LYS A 44 30.34 -5.22 -7.51
N LYS A 45 29.60 -6.25 -7.89
CA LYS A 45 28.16 -6.41 -7.67
C LYS A 45 27.63 -5.96 -6.30
N TYR A 46 28.20 -6.46 -5.22
CA TYR A 46 27.74 -6.11 -3.85
C TYR A 46 28.05 -4.67 -3.49
N GLN A 47 29.22 -4.17 -3.90
CA GLN A 47 29.59 -2.78 -3.71
C GLN A 47 28.65 -1.86 -4.50
N THR A 48 28.28 -2.26 -5.71
CA THR A 48 27.34 -1.51 -6.57
C THR A 48 25.98 -1.33 -5.89
N VAL A 49 25.37 -2.40 -5.40
CA VAL A 49 24.09 -2.34 -4.67
C VAL A 49 24.19 -1.45 -3.43
N TYR A 50 25.28 -1.60 -2.66
CA TYR A 50 25.52 -0.78 -1.48
C TYR A 50 25.64 0.71 -1.84
N MET A 51 26.42 1.04 -2.85
CA MET A 51 26.68 2.44 -3.25
C MET A 51 25.43 3.11 -3.84
N TYR A 52 24.63 2.41 -4.67
CA TYR A 52 23.33 2.93 -5.13
C TYR A 52 22.39 3.18 -3.95
N SER A 53 22.28 2.25 -3.01
CA SER A 53 21.44 2.44 -1.83
C SER A 53 21.90 3.62 -0.98
N ALA A 54 23.23 3.79 -0.84
CA ALA A 54 23.83 4.91 -0.13
C ALA A 54 23.53 6.26 -0.81
N ALA A 55 23.75 6.36 -2.12
CA ALA A 55 23.46 7.56 -2.89
C ALA A 55 21.96 7.93 -2.81
N LEU A 56 21.07 6.96 -2.99
CA LEU A 56 19.62 7.17 -2.89
C LEU A 56 19.16 7.58 -1.49
N SER A 57 19.82 7.12 -0.42
CA SER A 57 19.43 7.48 0.95
C SER A 57 19.70 8.95 1.33
N ILE A 58 20.57 9.62 0.59
CA ILE A 58 20.88 11.04 0.80
C ILE A 58 19.82 11.91 0.15
N ASN A 59 19.54 11.67 -1.12
CA ASN A 59 18.52 12.37 -1.86
C ASN A 59 17.90 11.39 -2.88
N TYR A 60 16.61 11.13 -2.75
CA TYR A 60 15.90 10.18 -3.60
C TYR A 60 15.75 10.73 -5.03
N ASP A 61 16.80 10.57 -5.84
CA ASP A 61 16.85 11.01 -7.23
C ASP A 61 16.28 9.93 -8.16
N ASN A 62 15.35 10.32 -9.05
CA ASN A 62 14.67 9.37 -9.94
C ASN A 62 15.61 8.80 -11.01
N GLY A 63 16.56 9.59 -11.53
CA GLY A 63 17.53 9.10 -12.53
C GLY A 63 18.44 8.03 -11.96
N ILE A 64 18.97 8.24 -10.75
CA ILE A 64 19.78 7.23 -10.03
C ILE A 64 18.93 5.99 -9.69
N PHE A 65 17.66 6.17 -9.36
CA PHE A 65 16.75 5.07 -9.07
C PHE A 65 16.47 4.20 -10.30
N GLU A 66 16.19 4.81 -11.44
CA GLU A 66 15.97 4.11 -12.70
C GLU A 66 17.25 3.40 -13.19
N GLU A 67 18.39 4.06 -13.13
CA GLU A 67 19.68 3.45 -13.51
C GLU A 67 20.03 2.25 -12.62
N PHE A 68 19.71 2.32 -11.32
CA PHE A 68 19.90 1.18 -10.43
C PHE A 68 19.00 0.00 -10.84
N LEU A 69 17.74 0.24 -11.16
CA LEU A 69 16.82 -0.78 -11.65
C LEU A 69 17.31 -1.40 -12.97
N GLU A 70 17.77 -0.59 -13.92
CA GLU A 70 18.33 -1.03 -15.18
C GLU A 70 19.56 -1.94 -14.96
N TRP A 71 20.47 -1.50 -14.09
CA TRP A 71 21.65 -2.32 -13.74
C TRP A 71 21.24 -3.67 -13.13
N ILE A 72 20.26 -3.71 -12.21
CA ILE A 72 19.74 -4.97 -11.64
C ILE A 72 19.17 -5.89 -12.73
N LEU A 73 18.46 -5.31 -13.69
CA LEU A 73 17.85 -6.07 -14.79
C LEU A 73 18.90 -6.66 -15.74
N GLU A 74 19.99 -5.96 -16.01
CA GLU A 74 21.06 -6.41 -16.88
C GLU A 74 21.99 -7.44 -16.19
N GLU A 75 22.14 -7.36 -14.87
CA GLU A 75 23.05 -8.20 -14.11
C GLU A 75 22.59 -9.67 -14.09
N LYS A 76 23.43 -10.56 -14.66
CA LYS A 76 23.11 -11.99 -14.84
C LYS A 76 23.30 -12.84 -13.57
N GLY A 77 24.06 -12.36 -12.60
CA GLY A 77 24.43 -13.14 -11.41
C GLY A 77 23.54 -12.89 -10.19
N ILE A 78 22.38 -12.24 -10.37
CA ILE A 78 21.42 -12.00 -9.30
C ILE A 78 20.51 -13.23 -9.19
N SER A 79 20.54 -13.93 -8.04
CA SER A 79 19.65 -15.06 -7.77
C SER A 79 18.19 -14.60 -7.65
N PRO A 80 17.20 -15.51 -7.84
CA PRO A 80 15.78 -15.14 -7.65
C PRO A 80 15.49 -14.52 -6.27
N ASN A 81 16.04 -15.08 -5.18
CA ASN A 81 15.90 -14.53 -3.83
C ASN A 81 16.47 -13.12 -3.70
N THR A 82 17.67 -12.88 -4.24
CA THR A 82 18.28 -11.55 -4.27
C THR A 82 17.45 -10.58 -5.11
N GLY A 83 16.95 -11.03 -6.27
CA GLY A 83 16.06 -10.26 -7.14
C GLY A 83 14.79 -9.85 -6.41
N TYR A 84 14.18 -10.76 -5.65
CA TYR A 84 13.00 -10.47 -4.86
C TYR A 84 13.29 -9.47 -3.72
N PHE A 85 14.40 -9.65 -3.00
CA PHE A 85 14.84 -8.70 -1.98
C PHE A 85 14.97 -7.28 -2.55
N LEU A 86 15.68 -7.11 -3.67
CA LEU A 86 15.87 -5.80 -4.30
C LEU A 86 14.54 -5.23 -4.80
N TYR A 87 13.72 -6.04 -5.47
CA TYR A 87 12.39 -5.64 -5.92
C TYR A 87 11.55 -5.11 -4.77
N TYR A 88 11.47 -5.86 -3.67
CA TYR A 88 10.64 -5.50 -2.54
C TYR A 88 11.09 -4.19 -1.89
N GLN A 89 12.40 -4.03 -1.66
CA GLN A 89 12.97 -2.81 -1.07
C GLN A 89 12.76 -1.59 -1.96
N LEU A 90 13.00 -1.73 -3.27
CA LEU A 90 12.83 -0.62 -4.23
C LEU A 90 11.37 -0.25 -4.43
N LYS A 91 10.46 -1.23 -4.45
CA LYS A 91 9.01 -1.00 -4.46
C LYS A 91 8.57 -0.18 -3.25
N HIS A 92 9.02 -0.52 -2.05
CA HIS A 92 8.72 0.23 -0.84
C HIS A 92 9.35 1.63 -0.84
N CYS A 93 10.56 1.75 -1.36
CA CYS A 93 11.22 3.04 -1.52
C CYS A 93 10.40 3.96 -2.42
N MET A 94 9.95 3.48 -3.58
CA MET A 94 9.09 4.22 -4.50
C MET A 94 7.73 4.55 -3.88
N PHE A 95 7.09 3.60 -3.18
CA PHE A 95 5.82 3.82 -2.49
C PHE A 95 5.89 4.95 -1.44
N ALA A 96 7.00 4.99 -0.68
CA ALA A 96 7.21 6.00 0.35
C ALA A 96 7.72 7.35 -0.19
N ARG A 97 8.08 7.43 -1.46
CA ARG A 97 8.74 8.61 -2.08
C ARG A 97 8.14 8.88 -3.47
N PRO A 98 7.01 9.63 -3.54
CA PRO A 98 6.32 9.89 -4.81
C PRO A 98 7.21 10.46 -5.92
N LYS A 99 8.24 11.25 -5.57
CA LYS A 99 9.19 11.79 -6.55
C LYS A 99 10.02 10.74 -7.32
N LEU A 100 10.09 9.50 -6.83
CA LEU A 100 10.70 8.37 -7.55
C LEU A 100 9.73 7.72 -8.53
N GLU A 101 8.46 8.11 -8.48
CA GLU A 101 7.44 7.51 -9.31
C GLU A 101 7.42 8.14 -10.70
N SER A 102 7.87 7.37 -11.68
CA SER A 102 7.72 7.68 -13.10
C SER A 102 7.15 6.47 -13.83
N GLU A 103 6.61 6.67 -15.02
CA GLU A 103 6.17 5.56 -15.88
C GLU A 103 7.30 4.56 -16.15
N ASN A 104 8.54 5.06 -16.32
CA ASN A 104 9.69 4.21 -16.56
C ASN A 104 10.12 3.45 -15.30
N ALA A 105 10.16 4.09 -14.14
CA ALA A 105 10.46 3.43 -12.87
C ALA A 105 9.45 2.32 -12.56
N LYS A 106 8.16 2.57 -12.76
CA LYS A 106 7.09 1.55 -12.64
C LYS A 106 7.34 0.37 -13.58
N TYR A 107 7.65 0.65 -14.82
CA TYR A 107 7.95 -0.40 -15.81
C TYR A 107 9.17 -1.24 -15.41
N LEU A 108 10.28 -0.60 -15.05
CA LEU A 108 11.51 -1.29 -14.67
C LEU A 108 11.29 -2.17 -13.41
N LEU A 109 10.56 -1.65 -12.43
CA LEU A 109 10.22 -2.39 -11.23
C LEU A 109 9.32 -3.62 -11.55
N TRP A 110 8.37 -3.46 -12.45
CA TRP A 110 7.55 -4.59 -12.91
C TRP A 110 8.38 -5.63 -13.67
N LYS A 111 9.32 -5.18 -14.51
CA LYS A 111 10.27 -6.07 -15.20
C LYS A 111 11.18 -6.83 -14.22
N LEU A 112 11.57 -6.20 -13.11
CA LEU A 112 12.34 -6.86 -12.06
C LEU A 112 11.52 -7.97 -11.38
N LEU A 113 10.24 -7.72 -11.09
CA LEU A 113 9.34 -8.77 -10.61
C LEU A 113 9.22 -9.91 -11.62
N GLN A 114 9.00 -9.62 -12.91
CA GLN A 114 8.92 -10.65 -13.96
C GLN A 114 10.22 -11.49 -14.05
N LYS A 115 11.39 -10.85 -14.01
CA LYS A 115 12.71 -11.53 -13.98
C LYS A 115 12.81 -12.47 -12.78
N THR A 116 12.38 -11.99 -11.62
CA THR A 116 12.43 -12.74 -10.35
C THR A 116 11.50 -13.95 -10.38
N VAL A 117 10.23 -13.75 -10.77
CA VAL A 117 9.25 -14.84 -10.91
C VAL A 117 9.72 -15.89 -11.92
N ASN A 118 10.28 -15.45 -13.07
CA ASN A 118 10.84 -16.37 -14.06
C ASN A 118 12.02 -17.18 -13.51
N GLY A 119 12.83 -16.60 -12.63
CA GLY A 119 13.90 -17.34 -11.96
C GLY A 119 13.36 -18.47 -11.09
N PHE A 120 12.36 -18.22 -10.25
CA PHE A 120 11.69 -19.27 -9.46
C PHE A 120 10.95 -20.27 -10.33
N LYS A 121 10.33 -19.83 -11.44
CA LYS A 121 9.67 -20.72 -12.42
C LYS A 121 10.63 -21.75 -12.98
N GLU A 122 11.85 -21.37 -13.37
CA GLU A 122 12.85 -22.31 -13.88
C GLU A 122 13.25 -23.39 -12.86
N GLU A 123 13.33 -23.01 -11.57
CA GLU A 123 13.62 -23.95 -10.47
C GLU A 123 12.47 -24.91 -10.15
N LEU A 124 11.23 -24.55 -10.50
CA LEU A 124 9.99 -25.25 -10.15
C LEU A 124 9.20 -25.75 -11.38
N LYS A 125 9.80 -25.72 -12.58
CA LYS A 125 9.12 -25.99 -13.84
C LYS A 125 8.48 -27.38 -13.93
N ASP A 126 9.01 -28.34 -13.20
CA ASP A 126 8.50 -29.71 -13.14
C ASP A 126 7.11 -29.80 -12.47
N ILE A 127 6.78 -28.86 -11.57
CA ILE A 127 5.47 -28.84 -10.90
C ILE A 127 4.50 -27.81 -11.48
N LEU A 128 4.98 -26.77 -12.14
CA LEU A 128 4.18 -25.69 -12.72
C LEU A 128 3.48 -26.11 -14.02
N LEU A 129 2.70 -27.18 -13.96
CA LEU A 129 1.89 -27.66 -15.09
C LEU A 129 0.45 -27.12 -14.99
N PRO A 130 -0.14 -26.64 -16.10
CA PRO A 130 -1.51 -26.14 -16.11
C PRO A 130 -2.51 -27.19 -15.59
N ILE A 131 -3.49 -26.73 -14.82
CA ILE A 131 -4.63 -27.51 -14.35
C ILE A 131 -5.78 -27.25 -15.33
N PRO A 132 -6.25 -28.28 -16.07
CA PRO A 132 -7.39 -28.14 -16.99
C PRO A 132 -8.60 -27.57 -16.26
N ARG A 133 -9.39 -26.76 -16.95
CA ARG A 133 -10.57 -26.10 -16.36
C ARG A 133 -11.56 -27.12 -15.79
N GLU A 134 -11.81 -28.18 -16.52
CA GLU A 134 -12.74 -29.28 -16.15
C GLU A 134 -12.31 -30.06 -14.91
N GLU A 135 -11.04 -29.93 -14.50
CA GLU A 135 -10.51 -30.56 -13.30
C GLU A 135 -10.52 -29.63 -12.06
N ARG A 136 -10.81 -28.33 -12.25
CA ARG A 136 -10.80 -27.36 -11.15
C ARG A 136 -12.05 -27.55 -10.27
N ASP A 137 -11.84 -27.56 -8.96
CA ASP A 137 -12.93 -27.60 -7.98
C ASP A 137 -13.54 -26.20 -7.80
N GLU A 138 -14.69 -26.00 -8.42
CA GLU A 138 -15.42 -24.74 -8.34
C GLU A 138 -15.87 -24.36 -6.91
N ASN A 139 -15.94 -25.34 -6.00
CA ASN A 139 -16.32 -25.09 -4.60
C ASN A 139 -15.12 -24.70 -3.73
N PHE A 140 -13.88 -24.90 -4.20
CA PHE A 140 -12.67 -24.58 -3.45
C PHE A 140 -12.04 -23.27 -3.93
N ALA A 141 -11.74 -22.39 -2.98
CA ALA A 141 -11.06 -21.12 -3.21
C ALA A 141 -9.79 -21.02 -2.37
N LEU A 142 -8.70 -20.60 -3.00
CA LEU A 142 -7.43 -20.35 -2.36
C LEU A 142 -7.17 -18.84 -2.32
N VAL A 143 -6.86 -18.32 -1.15
CA VAL A 143 -6.45 -16.91 -0.96
C VAL A 143 -4.99 -16.86 -0.53
N ILE A 144 -4.18 -16.13 -1.26
CA ILE A 144 -2.77 -15.89 -0.96
C ILE A 144 -2.60 -14.44 -0.53
N THR A 145 -1.89 -14.22 0.55
CA THR A 145 -1.42 -12.87 0.95
C THR A 145 0.04 -12.95 1.35
N ASP A 146 0.79 -11.89 1.10
CA ASP A 146 2.20 -11.81 1.46
C ASP A 146 2.43 -11.35 2.90
N GLN A 147 1.38 -10.88 3.60
CA GLN A 147 1.48 -10.43 4.99
C GLN A 147 0.16 -10.42 5.75
N ILE A 148 0.19 -10.83 7.01
CA ILE A 148 -0.85 -10.59 8.01
C ILE A 148 -0.17 -10.05 9.27
N LEU A 149 -0.22 -8.73 9.48
CA LEU A 149 0.46 -8.08 10.60
C LEU A 149 -0.40 -8.07 11.87
N SER A 150 -1.69 -7.81 11.71
CA SER A 150 -2.66 -7.81 12.81
C SER A 150 -4.09 -7.82 12.27
N TYR A 151 -5.07 -8.05 13.13
CA TYR A 151 -6.48 -7.94 12.78
C TYR A 151 -6.93 -6.52 12.45
N THR A 152 -6.18 -5.50 12.85
CA THR A 152 -6.50 -4.08 12.58
C THR A 152 -5.80 -3.53 11.34
N HIS A 153 -4.81 -4.25 10.79
CA HIS A 153 -4.06 -3.83 9.62
C HIS A 153 -4.92 -3.92 8.34
N ALA A 154 -4.97 -2.85 7.55
CA ALA A 154 -5.87 -2.76 6.39
C ALA A 154 -5.70 -3.89 5.36
N PRO A 155 -4.49 -4.28 4.92
CA PRO A 155 -4.29 -5.43 4.04
C PRO A 155 -4.81 -6.75 4.64
N SER A 156 -4.61 -6.97 5.96
CA SER A 156 -5.10 -8.17 6.64
C SER A 156 -6.63 -8.20 6.67
N LYS A 157 -7.28 -7.07 6.99
CA LYS A 157 -8.75 -6.93 6.90
C LYS A 157 -9.25 -7.23 5.50
N THR A 158 -8.56 -6.75 4.45
CA THR A 158 -8.92 -7.04 3.06
C THR A 158 -8.92 -8.55 2.81
N ALA A 159 -7.90 -9.28 3.23
CA ALA A 159 -7.83 -10.73 3.09
C ALA A 159 -8.97 -11.43 3.86
N PHE A 160 -9.21 -11.05 5.12
CA PHE A 160 -10.26 -11.65 5.95
C PHE A 160 -11.67 -11.41 5.39
N GLU A 161 -11.98 -10.19 4.94
CA GLU A 161 -13.30 -9.89 4.35
C GLU A 161 -13.53 -10.65 3.04
N ARG A 162 -12.50 -10.83 2.20
CA ARG A 162 -12.61 -11.64 0.98
C ARG A 162 -12.86 -13.11 1.31
N CYS A 163 -12.12 -13.67 2.28
CA CYS A 163 -12.36 -15.03 2.76
C CYS A 163 -13.77 -15.20 3.34
N LYS A 164 -14.18 -14.29 4.24
CA LYS A 164 -15.52 -14.32 4.83
C LYS A 164 -16.60 -14.27 3.75
N THR A 165 -16.52 -13.35 2.78
CA THR A 165 -17.51 -13.25 1.70
C THR A 165 -17.59 -14.53 0.88
N MET A 166 -16.45 -15.15 0.56
CA MET A 166 -16.47 -16.43 -0.16
C MET A 166 -17.09 -17.57 0.66
N ILE A 167 -16.83 -17.63 1.96
CA ILE A 167 -17.41 -18.64 2.86
C ILE A 167 -18.92 -18.42 3.04
N THR A 168 -19.31 -17.20 3.44
CA THR A 168 -20.69 -16.96 3.91
C THR A 168 -21.67 -16.69 2.77
N LYS A 169 -21.25 -15.92 1.75
CA LYS A 169 -22.14 -15.49 0.66
C LYS A 169 -22.01 -16.36 -0.60
N MET A 170 -20.78 -16.81 -0.91
CA MET A 170 -20.56 -17.66 -2.07
C MET A 170 -20.53 -19.16 -1.73
N GLN A 171 -20.62 -19.52 -0.45
CA GLN A 171 -20.65 -20.91 0.05
C GLN A 171 -19.48 -21.77 -0.41
N LYS A 172 -18.28 -21.15 -0.52
CA LYS A 172 -17.06 -21.85 -0.91
C LYS A 172 -16.29 -22.38 0.29
N GLN A 173 -15.58 -23.48 0.09
CA GLN A 173 -14.49 -23.89 0.95
C GLN A 173 -13.29 -22.98 0.68
N VAL A 174 -12.81 -22.28 1.70
CA VAL A 174 -11.72 -21.31 1.55
C VAL A 174 -10.51 -21.75 2.36
N PHE A 175 -9.33 -21.59 1.79
CA PHE A 175 -8.08 -21.74 2.50
C PHE A 175 -7.23 -20.47 2.31
N LEU A 176 -6.79 -19.85 3.40
CA LEU A 176 -5.98 -18.66 3.41
C LEU A 176 -4.52 -19.02 3.72
N ILE A 177 -3.61 -18.66 2.83
CA ILE A 177 -2.17 -18.81 3.05
C ILE A 177 -1.53 -17.41 3.18
N ASN A 178 -0.92 -17.15 4.35
CA ASN A 178 0.01 -16.05 4.51
C ASN A 178 1.41 -16.54 4.17
N THR A 179 1.93 -16.11 3.02
CA THR A 179 3.26 -16.54 2.56
C THR A 179 4.40 -15.87 3.31
N ALA A 180 4.12 -14.82 4.08
CA ALA A 180 5.11 -14.07 4.87
C ALA A 180 6.34 -13.57 4.06
N GLU A 181 6.19 -13.44 2.74
CA GLU A 181 7.29 -13.10 1.81
C GLU A 181 7.87 -11.71 2.08
N THR A 182 7.15 -10.84 2.76
CA THR A 182 7.59 -9.49 3.13
C THR A 182 8.44 -9.45 4.40
N MET A 183 8.43 -10.51 5.20
CA MET A 183 9.00 -10.50 6.55
C MET A 183 10.49 -10.85 6.60
N SER A 184 10.98 -11.64 5.65
CA SER A 184 12.40 -12.02 5.57
C SER A 184 13.32 -10.94 4.98
N LEU A 185 12.76 -9.84 4.50
CA LEU A 185 13.48 -8.83 3.71
C LEU A 185 13.95 -7.64 4.56
N THR A 186 14.71 -7.93 5.60
CA THR A 186 15.40 -6.90 6.38
C THR A 186 16.74 -6.60 5.74
N GLY A 187 16.97 -5.33 5.39
CA GLY A 187 18.18 -4.94 4.68
C GLY A 187 19.34 -4.58 5.60
N ALA A 188 20.51 -5.12 5.33
CA ALA A 188 21.77 -4.66 5.88
C ALA A 188 22.39 -3.48 5.09
N ILE A 189 21.68 -2.96 4.11
CA ILE A 189 22.13 -1.93 3.17
C ILE A 189 21.59 -0.56 3.60
N PRO A 190 22.34 0.56 3.43
CA PRO A 190 22.06 1.83 4.09
C PRO A 190 20.64 2.37 4.02
N PHE A 191 19.98 2.33 2.85
CA PHE A 191 18.61 2.84 2.76
C PHE A 191 17.55 1.74 2.91
N PHE A 192 17.93 0.48 2.86
CA PHE A 192 17.08 -0.67 3.07
C PHE A 192 16.98 -0.94 4.58
N ARG A 193 16.17 -0.16 5.24
CA ARG A 193 15.92 -0.31 6.67
C ARG A 193 14.89 -1.38 6.92
N THR A 194 14.87 -1.92 8.13
CA THR A 194 13.79 -2.76 8.61
C THR A 194 12.46 -2.07 8.35
N LEU A 195 11.60 -2.72 7.60
CA LEU A 195 10.25 -2.22 7.36
C LEU A 195 9.47 -2.22 8.67
N SER A 196 8.47 -1.38 8.77
CA SER A 196 7.56 -1.34 9.91
C SER A 196 6.73 -2.63 10.04
N ALA A 197 6.67 -3.44 9.00
CA ALA A 197 6.03 -4.74 9.00
C ALA A 197 6.81 -5.73 9.86
N THR A 198 6.14 -6.40 10.77
CA THR A 198 6.72 -7.44 11.62
C THR A 198 6.02 -8.77 11.37
N TYR A 199 6.79 -9.87 11.41
CA TYR A 199 6.23 -11.20 11.39
C TYR A 199 5.31 -11.39 12.61
N ASN A 200 4.11 -11.90 12.40
CA ASN A 200 3.15 -12.09 13.49
C ASN A 200 3.28 -13.51 14.06
N ASP A 201 4.13 -13.67 15.07
CA ASP A 201 4.35 -14.96 15.73
C ASP A 201 3.07 -15.48 16.43
N ALA A 202 2.14 -14.59 16.82
CA ALA A 202 0.95 -14.97 17.56
C ALA A 202 -0.06 -15.82 16.79
N ILE A 203 0.04 -15.85 15.46
CA ILE A 203 -0.87 -16.60 14.58
C ILE A 203 -0.16 -17.73 13.82
N THR A 204 1.10 -18.03 14.12
CA THR A 204 1.89 -19.02 13.37
C THR A 204 1.37 -20.44 13.55
N GLU A 205 0.91 -20.78 14.76
CA GLU A 205 0.39 -22.11 15.09
C GLU A 205 -1.13 -22.24 14.92
N GLU A 206 -1.79 -21.18 14.44
CA GLU A 206 -3.24 -21.19 14.26
C GLU A 206 -3.63 -21.94 12.98
N GLU A 207 -4.54 -22.89 13.09
CA GLU A 207 -5.15 -23.55 11.93
C GLU A 207 -6.33 -22.77 11.35
N HIS A 208 -6.91 -21.87 12.16
CA HIS A 208 -8.05 -21.04 11.80
C HIS A 208 -7.90 -19.64 12.36
N LEU A 209 -8.15 -18.64 11.52
CA LEU A 209 -8.34 -17.27 11.99
C LEU A 209 -9.84 -16.97 12.09
N PHE A 210 -10.24 -16.19 13.08
CA PHE A 210 -11.64 -15.85 13.29
C PHE A 210 -11.88 -14.38 12.89
N TRP A 211 -12.81 -14.19 11.97
CA TRP A 211 -13.19 -12.87 11.51
C TRP A 211 -14.72 -12.71 11.53
N LYS A 212 -15.23 -11.82 12.41
CA LYS A 212 -16.66 -11.56 12.54
C LYS A 212 -17.52 -12.83 12.64
N GLY A 213 -17.13 -13.75 13.50
CA GLY A 213 -17.82 -15.02 13.71
C GLY A 213 -17.61 -16.09 12.64
N THR A 214 -16.81 -15.81 11.60
CA THR A 214 -16.45 -16.78 10.56
C THR A 214 -15.08 -17.37 10.85
N ALA A 215 -14.97 -18.70 10.92
CA ALA A 215 -13.71 -19.42 10.97
C ALA A 215 -13.12 -19.51 9.54
N ILE A 216 -11.89 -19.04 9.38
CA ILE A 216 -11.15 -19.08 8.11
C ILE A 216 -10.01 -20.07 8.25
N PRO A 217 -10.03 -21.23 7.59
CA PRO A 217 -8.89 -22.14 7.54
C PRO A 217 -7.62 -21.43 7.07
N TYR A 218 -6.53 -21.62 7.79
CA TYR A 218 -5.36 -20.77 7.68
C TYR A 218 -4.06 -21.54 7.78
N PHE A 219 -3.02 -21.02 7.09
CA PHE A 219 -1.64 -21.42 7.24
C PHE A 219 -0.70 -20.22 7.07
N GLN A 220 0.33 -20.13 7.88
CA GLN A 220 1.39 -19.12 7.75
C GLN A 220 2.73 -19.79 7.46
N CYS A 221 3.38 -19.34 6.40
CA CYS A 221 4.76 -19.73 6.10
C CYS A 221 5.74 -19.13 7.11
N ASP A 222 6.92 -19.75 7.22
CA ASP A 222 8.02 -19.21 8.01
C ASP A 222 8.54 -17.89 7.47
N LYS A 223 9.25 -17.15 8.31
CA LYS A 223 9.82 -15.83 7.99
C LYS A 223 10.97 -15.85 6.97
N ASP A 224 11.43 -17.03 6.54
CA ASP A 224 12.52 -17.18 5.59
C ASP A 224 12.05 -17.25 4.12
N MET A 225 10.78 -16.90 3.87
CA MET A 225 10.23 -16.83 2.51
C MET A 225 10.86 -15.66 1.70
N PRO A 226 11.03 -15.82 0.37
CA PRO A 226 10.67 -16.99 -0.44
C PRO A 226 11.68 -18.15 -0.34
N ASP A 227 11.22 -19.33 0.11
CA ASP A 227 11.98 -20.59 0.11
C ASP A 227 11.39 -21.55 -0.94
N VAL A 228 12.21 -22.00 -1.87
CA VAL A 228 11.79 -22.88 -3.01
C VAL A 228 11.13 -24.16 -2.53
N ARG A 229 11.56 -24.73 -1.40
CA ARG A 229 10.99 -25.99 -0.86
C ARG A 229 9.57 -25.74 -0.32
N VAL A 230 9.38 -24.64 0.42
CA VAL A 230 8.05 -24.26 0.93
C VAL A 230 7.12 -23.88 -0.22
N ILE A 231 7.63 -23.12 -1.19
CA ILE A 231 6.87 -22.80 -2.42
C ILE A 231 6.42 -24.06 -3.12
N ARG A 232 7.31 -25.06 -3.29
CA ARG A 232 6.98 -26.36 -3.90
C ARG A 232 5.83 -27.05 -3.16
N THR A 233 5.86 -27.10 -1.84
CA THR A 233 4.80 -27.71 -1.03
C THR A 233 3.45 -27.01 -1.26
N ILE A 234 3.44 -25.68 -1.37
CA ILE A 234 2.21 -24.94 -1.68
C ILE A 234 1.71 -25.26 -3.09
N LEU A 235 2.61 -25.34 -4.08
CA LEU A 235 2.24 -25.71 -5.45
C LEU A 235 1.73 -27.15 -5.55
N GLU A 236 2.26 -28.07 -4.75
CA GLU A 236 1.74 -29.45 -4.60
C GLU A 236 0.32 -29.45 -4.03
N LEU A 237 0.05 -28.62 -3.00
CA LEU A 237 -1.30 -28.41 -2.48
C LEU A 237 -2.25 -27.89 -3.56
N VAL A 238 -1.82 -26.89 -4.36
CA VAL A 238 -2.62 -26.36 -5.47
C VAL A 238 -2.95 -27.46 -6.49
N ARG A 239 -1.99 -28.31 -6.80
CA ARG A 239 -2.17 -29.43 -7.72
C ARG A 239 -3.13 -30.49 -7.18
N ASP A 240 -3.08 -30.76 -5.87
CA ASP A 240 -3.98 -31.72 -5.20
C ASP A 240 -5.41 -31.16 -5.11
N LYS A 241 -5.56 -29.92 -4.65
CA LYS A 241 -6.88 -29.28 -4.42
C LYS A 241 -7.53 -28.71 -5.66
N LYS A 242 -6.75 -28.40 -6.71
CA LYS A 242 -7.24 -27.86 -7.99
C LYS A 242 -8.22 -26.70 -7.82
N PRO A 243 -7.87 -25.62 -7.14
CA PRO A 243 -8.81 -24.56 -6.80
C PRO A 243 -9.44 -23.93 -8.06
N GLY A 244 -10.77 -23.81 -8.06
CA GLY A 244 -11.53 -23.14 -9.11
C GLY A 244 -11.53 -21.61 -8.98
N THR A 245 -11.02 -21.09 -7.84
CA THR A 245 -10.85 -19.66 -7.64
C THR A 245 -9.57 -19.42 -6.86
N VAL A 246 -8.64 -18.62 -7.40
CA VAL A 246 -7.43 -18.20 -6.69
C VAL A 246 -7.33 -16.68 -6.65
N ILE A 247 -7.14 -16.14 -5.46
CA ILE A 247 -7.00 -14.72 -5.20
C ILE A 247 -5.64 -14.45 -4.59
N SER A 248 -4.90 -13.49 -5.14
CA SER A 248 -3.67 -12.95 -4.55
C SER A 248 -3.90 -11.53 -4.04
N ILE A 249 -3.74 -11.30 -2.75
CA ILE A 249 -3.90 -9.97 -2.14
C ILE A 249 -2.57 -9.24 -2.20
N GLY A 250 -2.53 -8.08 -2.85
CA GLY A 250 -1.35 -7.21 -2.94
C GLY A 250 -0.49 -7.37 -4.19
N GLY A 251 -0.38 -8.55 -4.78
CA GLY A 251 0.29 -8.80 -6.06
C GLY A 251 1.78 -9.12 -6.02
N SER A 252 2.49 -8.84 -4.94
CA SER A 252 3.95 -9.05 -4.87
C SER A 252 4.37 -10.47 -4.49
N SER A 253 3.45 -11.31 -4.02
CA SER A 253 3.74 -12.69 -3.63
C SER A 253 4.29 -13.50 -4.81
N ILE A 254 5.47 -14.09 -4.65
CA ILE A 254 6.06 -15.03 -5.62
C ILE A 254 5.15 -16.24 -5.76
N VAL A 255 4.64 -16.77 -4.64
CA VAL A 255 3.71 -17.90 -4.65
C VAL A 255 2.48 -17.59 -5.49
N GLY A 256 1.82 -16.46 -5.25
CA GLY A 256 0.64 -16.04 -6.03
C GLY A 256 0.93 -15.89 -7.52
N ASN A 257 2.09 -15.31 -7.87
CA ASN A 257 2.52 -15.17 -9.26
C ASN A 257 2.88 -16.52 -9.93
N LEU A 258 3.41 -17.48 -9.17
CA LEU A 258 3.73 -18.82 -9.69
C LEU A 258 2.47 -19.69 -9.90
N ILE A 259 1.48 -19.59 -9.02
CA ILE A 259 0.21 -20.33 -9.17
C ILE A 259 -0.50 -19.97 -10.47
N ASP A 260 -0.33 -18.75 -10.99
CA ASP A 260 -0.93 -18.30 -12.25
C ASP A 260 -0.48 -19.11 -13.47
N PHE A 261 0.66 -19.81 -13.39
CA PHE A 261 1.06 -20.80 -14.42
C PHE A 261 0.28 -22.12 -14.36
N MET A 262 -0.43 -22.37 -13.25
CA MET A 262 -1.20 -23.60 -13.02
C MET A 262 -2.70 -23.36 -13.21
N THR A 263 -3.22 -22.27 -12.70
CA THR A 263 -4.62 -21.85 -12.79
C THR A 263 -4.71 -20.33 -12.70
N PRO A 264 -5.66 -19.66 -13.39
CA PRO A 264 -5.75 -18.20 -13.37
C PRO A 264 -5.86 -17.63 -11.96
N VAL A 265 -5.10 -16.59 -11.69
CA VAL A 265 -5.09 -15.86 -10.41
C VAL A 265 -5.62 -14.45 -10.61
N LEU A 266 -6.55 -14.04 -9.74
CA LEU A 266 -6.95 -12.64 -9.62
C LEU A 266 -6.11 -11.95 -8.54
N THR A 267 -5.29 -10.99 -8.92
CA THR A 267 -4.64 -10.09 -7.99
C THR A 267 -5.58 -8.97 -7.56
N VAL A 268 -5.84 -8.88 -6.26
CA VAL A 268 -6.56 -7.76 -5.65
C VAL A 268 -5.54 -6.70 -5.24
N GLY A 269 -5.48 -5.58 -5.98
CA GLY A 269 -4.58 -4.46 -5.68
C GLY A 269 -4.93 -3.81 -4.33
N LEU A 270 -3.89 -3.43 -3.58
CA LEU A 270 -4.04 -2.72 -2.29
C LEU A 270 -3.91 -1.19 -2.44
N CYS A 271 -3.50 -0.72 -3.61
CA CYS A 271 -3.53 0.69 -4.00
C CYS A 271 -4.65 0.85 -5.04
N PRO A 272 -5.82 1.38 -4.66
CA PRO A 272 -6.98 1.43 -5.54
C PRO A 272 -6.80 2.32 -6.78
N SER A 273 -5.92 3.30 -6.71
CA SER A 273 -5.65 4.27 -7.79
C SER A 273 -4.61 3.81 -8.81
N ASP A 274 -3.91 2.68 -8.57
CA ASP A 274 -2.78 2.26 -9.42
C ASP A 274 -2.83 0.77 -9.75
N LEU A 275 -2.11 0.36 -10.78
CA LEU A 275 -1.95 -1.04 -11.14
C LEU A 275 -1.07 -1.77 -10.11
N ALA A 276 -1.47 -2.96 -9.72
CA ALA A 276 -0.63 -3.81 -8.90
C ALA A 276 0.57 -4.35 -9.72
N PHE A 277 1.76 -4.33 -9.14
CA PHE A 277 2.90 -5.04 -9.73
C PHE A 277 2.69 -6.55 -9.56
N THR A 278 2.28 -7.19 -10.63
CA THR A 278 2.00 -8.63 -10.66
C THR A 278 2.19 -9.21 -12.05
N THR A 279 2.63 -10.47 -12.12
CA THR A 279 2.68 -11.23 -13.38
C THR A 279 1.40 -12.02 -13.64
N THR A 280 0.48 -12.11 -12.65
CA THR A 280 -0.78 -12.87 -12.79
C THR A 280 -1.63 -12.36 -13.94
N ALA A 281 -2.46 -13.21 -14.51
CA ALA A 281 -3.26 -12.88 -15.68
C ALA A 281 -4.21 -11.69 -15.42
N TYR A 282 -4.83 -11.63 -14.24
CA TYR A 282 -5.85 -10.64 -13.93
C TYR A 282 -5.53 -9.84 -12.67
N GLN A 283 -5.93 -8.56 -12.65
CA GLN A 283 -5.83 -7.71 -11.48
C GLN A 283 -6.98 -6.73 -11.37
N THR A 284 -7.26 -6.23 -10.15
CA THR A 284 -8.26 -5.20 -9.92
C THR A 284 -7.65 -3.79 -9.92
N ILE A 285 -8.44 -2.80 -10.30
CA ILE A 285 -8.18 -1.37 -10.12
C ILE A 285 -9.50 -0.66 -9.79
N SER A 286 -9.46 0.47 -9.07
CA SER A 286 -10.70 1.18 -8.68
C SER A 286 -10.91 2.51 -9.41
N VAL A 287 -10.06 2.82 -10.38
CA VAL A 287 -10.18 3.98 -11.26
C VAL A 287 -10.34 3.55 -12.71
N ASP A 288 -10.76 4.46 -13.57
CA ASP A 288 -10.65 4.26 -15.01
C ASP A 288 -9.19 4.26 -15.44
N LEU A 289 -8.85 3.38 -16.37
CA LEU A 289 -7.48 3.25 -16.86
C LEU A 289 -7.05 4.53 -17.58
N SER A 290 -6.07 5.23 -17.01
CA SER A 290 -5.41 6.36 -17.64
C SER A 290 -4.59 5.93 -18.86
N GLN A 291 -4.14 6.88 -19.67
CA GLN A 291 -3.23 6.60 -20.79
C GLN A 291 -1.89 6.04 -20.30
N GLU A 292 -1.41 6.46 -19.11
CA GLU A 292 -0.23 5.89 -18.47
C GLU A 292 -0.44 4.42 -18.12
N HIS A 293 -1.57 4.08 -17.48
CA HIS A 293 -1.92 2.69 -17.18
C HIS A 293 -1.94 1.81 -18.44
N LYS A 294 -2.55 2.30 -19.54
CA LYS A 294 -2.63 1.56 -20.81
C LYS A 294 -1.25 1.33 -21.43
N ARG A 295 -0.38 2.36 -21.43
CA ARG A 295 1.00 2.22 -21.92
C ARG A 295 1.79 1.24 -21.06
N LEU A 296 1.68 1.33 -19.72
CA LEU A 296 2.38 0.43 -18.82
C LEU A 296 1.94 -1.02 -19.03
N LEU A 297 0.63 -1.28 -19.12
CA LEU A 297 0.11 -2.61 -19.44
C LEU A 297 0.68 -3.14 -20.76
N GLN A 298 0.69 -2.33 -21.80
CA GLN A 298 1.24 -2.74 -23.09
C GLN A 298 2.73 -3.06 -23.02
N ARG A 299 3.52 -2.25 -22.29
CA ARG A 299 4.97 -2.49 -22.10
C ARG A 299 5.26 -3.80 -21.36
N VAL A 300 4.38 -4.27 -20.49
CA VAL A 300 4.53 -5.55 -19.77
C VAL A 300 3.79 -6.72 -20.42
N GLY A 301 3.26 -6.54 -21.64
CA GLY A 301 2.60 -7.58 -22.42
C GLY A 301 1.16 -7.85 -22.02
N LYS A 302 0.49 -6.88 -21.35
CA LYS A 302 -0.91 -6.96 -20.92
C LYS A 302 -1.79 -5.98 -21.68
N THR A 303 -3.10 -6.11 -21.52
CA THR A 303 -4.11 -5.21 -22.10
C THR A 303 -5.18 -4.87 -21.05
N GLU A 304 -6.08 -3.96 -21.38
CA GLU A 304 -7.22 -3.59 -20.53
C GLU A 304 -8.09 -4.79 -20.15
N LYS A 305 -8.12 -5.87 -20.97
CA LYS A 305 -8.86 -7.09 -20.69
C LYS A 305 -8.37 -7.85 -19.44
N HIS A 306 -7.13 -7.62 -19.03
CA HIS A 306 -6.52 -8.21 -17.84
C HIS A 306 -6.82 -7.42 -16.56
N VAL A 307 -7.55 -6.30 -16.67
CA VAL A 307 -7.83 -5.42 -15.54
C VAL A 307 -9.34 -5.35 -15.28
N ILE A 308 -9.76 -5.72 -14.10
CA ILE A 308 -11.15 -5.67 -13.65
C ILE A 308 -11.35 -4.41 -12.82
N LYS A 309 -12.19 -3.51 -13.31
CA LYS A 309 -12.57 -2.32 -12.54
C LYS A 309 -13.51 -2.72 -11.42
N GLY A 310 -13.16 -2.31 -10.20
CA GLY A 310 -13.97 -2.52 -9.01
C GLY A 310 -13.82 -1.40 -8.01
N THR A 311 -14.81 -1.21 -7.15
CA THR A 311 -14.69 -0.29 -6.02
C THR A 311 -13.79 -0.92 -4.96
N PHE A 312 -12.76 -0.21 -4.50
CA PHE A 312 -12.01 -0.65 -3.34
C PHE A 312 -12.86 -0.41 -2.09
N THR A 313 -13.16 -1.48 -1.39
CA THR A 313 -14.09 -1.45 -0.28
C THR A 313 -13.38 -1.55 1.06
N TYR A 314 -13.92 -0.86 2.06
CA TYR A 314 -13.38 -0.78 3.41
C TYR A 314 -14.37 -1.29 4.43
N GLU A 315 -13.84 -1.98 5.43
CA GLU A 315 -14.57 -2.21 6.67
C GLU A 315 -14.32 -1.08 7.65
N LEU A 316 -15.38 -0.56 8.24
CA LEU A 316 -15.26 0.42 9.31
C LEU A 316 -15.28 -0.26 10.69
N PRO A 317 -14.50 0.23 11.66
CA PRO A 317 -14.58 -0.22 13.04
C PRO A 317 -15.93 0.19 13.66
N GLU A 318 -16.36 -0.53 14.67
CA GLU A 318 -17.46 -0.07 15.53
C GLU A 318 -16.98 1.08 16.41
N GLN A 319 -17.80 2.10 16.53
CA GLN A 319 -17.56 3.16 17.50
C GLN A 319 -17.95 2.67 18.90
N THR A 320 -17.01 2.68 19.81
CA THR A 320 -17.20 2.21 21.20
C THR A 320 -17.28 3.33 22.22
N THR A 321 -16.84 4.54 21.84
CA THR A 321 -16.80 5.71 22.71
C THR A 321 -17.55 6.89 22.10
N LYS A 322 -17.96 7.83 22.94
CA LYS A 322 -18.48 9.13 22.52
C LYS A 322 -17.64 10.23 23.14
N LEU A 323 -17.05 11.07 22.30
CA LEU A 323 -16.19 12.18 22.71
C LEU A 323 -16.90 13.52 22.49
N SER A 324 -16.45 14.55 23.22
CA SER A 324 -16.84 15.93 22.98
C SER A 324 -15.59 16.79 22.81
N ARG A 325 -15.72 17.92 22.11
CA ARG A 325 -14.63 18.89 21.95
C ARG A 325 -14.11 19.37 23.30
N GLN A 326 -15.01 19.63 24.25
CA GLN A 326 -14.66 20.06 25.60
C GLN A 326 -13.73 19.06 26.32
N GLN A 327 -14.03 17.76 26.24
CA GLN A 327 -13.19 16.70 26.85
C GLN A 327 -11.77 16.67 26.26
N LEU A 328 -11.64 17.06 25.01
CA LEU A 328 -10.37 17.05 24.27
C LEU A 328 -9.67 18.43 24.27
N GLY A 329 -10.25 19.42 24.93
CA GLY A 329 -9.71 20.79 24.97
C GLY A 329 -9.81 21.54 23.64
N ILE A 330 -10.68 21.09 22.73
CA ILE A 330 -10.91 21.72 21.42
C ILE A 330 -12.01 22.79 21.59
N PRO A 331 -11.79 24.06 21.17
CA PRO A 331 -12.80 25.10 21.26
C PRO A 331 -14.07 24.77 20.45
N GLU A 332 -15.24 24.93 21.07
CA GLU A 332 -16.52 24.57 20.45
C GLU A 332 -16.88 25.45 19.24
N GLU A 333 -16.48 26.71 19.26
CA GLU A 333 -16.78 27.70 18.22
C GLU A 333 -15.87 27.63 16.99
N LYS A 334 -14.79 26.84 17.03
CA LYS A 334 -13.86 26.71 15.93
C LYS A 334 -14.34 25.70 14.90
N PHE A 335 -14.02 25.94 13.63
CA PHE A 335 -14.17 24.93 12.58
C PHE A 335 -12.98 23.97 12.65
N VAL A 336 -13.24 22.66 12.73
CA VAL A 336 -12.24 21.65 13.06
C VAL A 336 -11.91 20.82 11.82
N LEU A 337 -10.68 20.99 11.31
CA LEU A 337 -10.11 20.10 10.30
C LEU A 337 -9.54 18.86 10.97
N VAL A 338 -9.62 17.71 10.30
CA VAL A 338 -8.95 16.48 10.75
C VAL A 338 -8.11 15.85 9.64
N THR A 339 -6.92 15.38 10.03
CA THR A 339 -6.04 14.55 9.20
C THR A 339 -5.62 13.33 10.01
N ALA A 340 -5.73 12.13 9.44
CA ALA A 340 -5.36 10.89 10.13
C ALA A 340 -4.42 10.03 9.26
N GLY A 341 -3.39 9.43 9.86
CA GLY A 341 -2.44 8.57 9.14
C GLY A 341 -1.32 8.01 10.00
N ALA A 342 -0.76 6.88 9.57
CA ALA A 342 0.34 6.21 10.26
C ALA A 342 1.73 6.80 9.91
N ARG A 343 1.83 7.74 8.95
CA ARG A 343 3.10 8.26 8.42
C ARG A 343 3.06 9.78 8.23
N LEU A 344 2.39 10.50 9.12
CA LEU A 344 2.18 11.94 8.96
C LEU A 344 3.48 12.74 8.87
N ASP A 345 4.58 12.26 9.47
CA ASP A 345 5.91 12.87 9.35
C ASP A 345 6.45 12.94 7.91
N THR A 346 6.03 12.01 7.07
CA THR A 346 6.42 11.94 5.66
C THR A 346 5.32 12.43 4.71
N ASP A 347 4.07 12.31 5.14
CA ASP A 347 2.90 12.60 4.32
C ASP A 347 2.54 14.10 4.33
N ILE A 348 2.81 14.82 5.44
CA ILE A 348 2.58 16.27 5.53
C ILE A 348 3.77 17.01 4.92
N ASP A 349 3.58 17.50 3.71
CA ASP A 349 4.59 18.27 2.97
C ASP A 349 4.54 19.78 3.27
N GLY A 350 5.47 20.54 2.65
CA GLY A 350 5.54 22.00 2.82
C GLY A 350 4.30 22.72 2.29
N GLY A 351 3.76 22.29 1.14
CA GLY A 351 2.58 22.90 0.53
C GLY A 351 1.32 22.73 1.39
N PHE A 352 1.10 21.51 1.91
CA PHE A 352 0.03 21.25 2.85
C PHE A 352 0.18 22.02 4.15
N THR A 353 1.41 22.08 4.68
CA THR A 353 1.74 22.88 5.89
C THR A 353 1.42 24.35 5.69
N ASP A 354 1.76 24.92 4.54
CA ASP A 354 1.48 26.34 4.24
C ASP A 354 -0.01 26.61 4.08
N MET A 355 -0.77 25.66 3.52
CA MET A 355 -2.24 25.72 3.49
C MET A 355 -2.80 25.73 4.91
N LEU A 356 -2.33 24.85 5.80
CA LEU A 356 -2.76 24.82 7.21
C LEU A 356 -2.46 26.14 7.94
N LYS A 357 -1.27 26.75 7.72
CA LYS A 357 -0.93 28.08 8.28
C LYS A 357 -1.87 29.19 7.80
N LYS A 358 -2.31 29.12 6.56
CA LYS A 358 -3.32 30.05 6.03
C LYS A 358 -4.69 29.79 6.69
N ALA A 359 -5.10 28.53 6.80
CA ALA A 359 -6.39 28.13 7.35
C ALA A 359 -6.59 28.59 8.81
N VAL A 360 -5.58 28.41 9.68
CA VAL A 360 -5.71 28.77 11.11
C VAL A 360 -5.91 30.26 11.38
N LYS A 361 -5.68 31.13 10.40
CA LYS A 361 -5.99 32.56 10.48
C LYS A 361 -7.49 32.86 10.45
N HIS A 362 -8.33 31.87 10.18
CA HIS A 362 -9.77 32.00 9.96
C HIS A 362 -10.60 31.21 10.97
N ASP A 363 -10.27 31.27 12.26
CA ASP A 363 -10.99 30.53 13.34
C ASP A 363 -11.10 29.03 13.09
N ILE A 364 -10.03 28.45 12.59
CA ILE A 364 -9.88 27.03 12.31
C ILE A 364 -8.88 26.41 13.27
N CYS A 365 -9.15 25.19 13.71
CA CYS A 365 -8.17 24.32 14.36
C CYS A 365 -8.04 22.98 13.65
N ILE A 366 -6.99 22.25 13.99
CA ILE A 366 -6.55 21.05 13.27
C ILE A 366 -6.38 19.92 14.27
N VAL A 367 -7.03 18.81 14.02
CA VAL A 367 -6.87 17.54 14.73
C VAL A 367 -5.95 16.63 13.90
N LEU A 368 -4.90 16.13 14.54
CA LEU A 368 -3.98 15.17 13.93
C LEU A 368 -4.05 13.84 14.69
N LEU A 369 -4.33 12.75 13.96
CA LEU A 369 -4.46 11.39 14.49
C LEU A 369 -3.43 10.46 13.85
N GLY A 370 -2.73 9.68 14.66
CA GLY A 370 -1.77 8.68 14.16
C GLY A 370 -0.33 8.98 14.53
N THR A 371 0.64 8.42 13.78
CA THR A 371 2.06 8.57 14.10
C THR A 371 2.62 9.87 13.51
N PHE A 372 3.07 10.74 14.40
CA PHE A 372 3.56 12.08 14.03
C PHE A 372 4.43 12.70 15.12
N ASN A 373 5.52 13.36 14.74
CA ASN A 373 6.33 14.15 15.66
C ASN A 373 5.80 15.60 15.76
N CYS A 374 4.68 15.75 16.47
CA CYS A 374 3.99 17.04 16.61
C CYS A 374 4.87 18.13 17.24
N GLU A 375 5.72 17.78 18.22
CA GLU A 375 6.61 18.78 18.86
C GLU A 375 7.58 19.39 17.85
N ARG A 376 8.23 18.55 17.05
CA ARG A 376 9.12 19.00 15.97
C ARG A 376 8.37 19.83 14.93
N PHE A 377 7.17 19.41 14.56
CA PHE A 377 6.34 20.11 13.59
C PHE A 377 5.98 21.52 14.08
N ILE A 378 5.48 21.66 15.30
CA ILE A 378 5.14 22.97 15.90
C ILE A 378 6.37 23.84 16.10
N LYS A 379 7.52 23.26 16.52
CA LYS A 379 8.78 23.99 16.63
C LYS A 379 9.20 24.63 15.31
N ASN A 380 8.99 23.91 14.19
CA ASN A 380 9.33 24.40 12.85
C ASN A 380 8.25 25.34 12.26
N ASN A 381 7.02 25.32 12.81
CA ASN A 381 5.87 26.08 12.33
C ASN A 381 5.16 26.75 13.51
N PRO A 382 5.77 27.77 14.14
CA PRO A 382 5.25 28.39 15.38
C PRO A 382 3.87 29.03 15.22
N GLU A 383 3.45 29.39 14.00
CA GLU A 383 2.12 29.94 13.68
C GLU A 383 1.00 28.94 13.96
N LEU A 384 1.28 27.65 13.95
CA LEU A 384 0.32 26.58 14.23
C LEU A 384 0.15 26.28 15.73
N LYS A 385 0.99 26.89 16.58
CA LYS A 385 0.93 26.70 18.03
C LYS A 385 -0.43 27.17 18.59
N GLY A 386 -1.10 26.29 19.34
CA GLY A 386 -2.42 26.53 19.91
C GLY A 386 -3.60 26.29 18.95
N HIS A 387 -3.32 25.95 17.70
CA HIS A 387 -4.31 25.56 16.71
C HIS A 387 -4.29 24.07 16.36
N VAL A 388 -3.24 23.33 16.72
CA VAL A 388 -3.08 21.90 16.45
C VAL A 388 -3.32 21.11 17.72
N PHE A 389 -4.21 20.13 17.63
CA PHE A 389 -4.56 19.14 18.66
C PHE A 389 -4.12 17.75 18.18
N TYR A 390 -3.11 17.20 18.81
CA TYR A 390 -2.53 15.91 18.45
C TYR A 390 -2.86 14.84 19.49
N PHE A 391 -3.45 13.73 19.04
CA PHE A 391 -3.90 12.65 19.92
C PHE A 391 -3.15 11.31 19.71
N GLY A 392 -2.16 11.28 18.83
CA GLY A 392 -1.41 10.06 18.55
C GLY A 392 -2.27 9.01 17.86
N PHE A 393 -1.85 7.75 18.01
CA PHE A 393 -2.64 6.61 17.52
C PHE A 393 -3.86 6.40 18.42
N VAL A 394 -5.05 6.44 17.82
CA VAL A 394 -6.33 6.27 18.51
C VAL A 394 -6.99 4.95 18.06
N GLN A 395 -7.60 4.23 19.00
CA GLN A 395 -8.30 2.98 18.67
C GLN A 395 -9.70 3.23 18.09
N ASP A 396 -10.43 4.19 18.63
CA ASP A 396 -11.78 4.56 18.21
C ASP A 396 -11.75 5.84 17.35
N VAL A 397 -11.26 5.70 16.13
CA VAL A 397 -11.12 6.82 15.21
C VAL A 397 -12.43 7.49 14.86
N LEU A 398 -13.55 6.72 14.82
CA LEU A 398 -14.88 7.26 14.51
C LEU A 398 -15.36 8.26 15.56
N ALA A 399 -15.02 8.05 16.84
CA ALA A 399 -15.35 8.99 17.91
C ALA A 399 -14.63 10.34 17.75
N TYR A 400 -13.38 10.31 17.26
CA TYR A 400 -12.63 11.54 16.93
C TYR A 400 -13.13 12.20 15.64
N MET A 401 -13.51 11.43 14.63
CA MET A 401 -14.11 12.02 13.41
C MET A 401 -15.41 12.75 13.75
N GLU A 402 -16.28 12.17 14.59
CA GLU A 402 -17.60 12.72 14.92
C GLU A 402 -17.57 14.14 15.51
N ILE A 403 -16.46 14.56 16.10
CA ILE A 403 -16.30 15.90 16.69
C ILE A 403 -15.62 16.91 15.76
N CYS A 404 -15.23 16.48 14.55
CA CYS A 404 -14.59 17.31 13.53
C CYS A 404 -15.61 17.76 12.48
N ASP A 405 -15.25 18.78 11.70
CA ASP A 405 -16.14 19.34 10.68
C ASP A 405 -15.71 18.95 9.25
N LEU A 406 -14.42 18.74 9.00
CA LEU A 406 -13.93 18.45 7.66
C LEU A 406 -12.65 17.60 7.69
N PHE A 407 -12.62 16.53 6.91
CA PHE A 407 -11.40 15.76 6.69
C PHE A 407 -10.59 16.40 5.57
N VAL A 408 -9.30 16.68 5.81
CA VAL A 408 -8.38 17.23 4.82
C VAL A 408 -7.19 16.31 4.64
N ASN A 409 -6.82 16.03 3.39
CA ASN A 409 -5.78 15.06 3.07
C ASN A 409 -4.60 15.69 2.36
N PRO A 410 -3.34 15.49 2.87
CA PRO A 410 -2.13 15.82 2.12
C PRO A 410 -1.98 14.89 0.90
N GLU A 411 -1.19 15.29 -0.09
CA GLU A 411 -0.85 14.45 -1.25
C GLU A 411 -0.02 13.26 -0.81
N ARG A 412 -0.65 12.07 -0.79
CA ARG A 412 -0.02 10.82 -0.34
C ARG A 412 -0.69 9.61 -0.98
N LYS A 413 0.04 8.49 -1.03
CA LYS A 413 -0.55 7.16 -1.26
C LYS A 413 -1.00 6.55 0.06
N GLY A 414 -2.15 5.90 0.03
CA GLY A 414 -2.81 5.37 1.23
C GLY A 414 -3.68 6.40 1.94
N GLY A 415 -4.22 6.04 3.10
CA GLY A 415 -5.08 6.91 3.92
C GLY A 415 -6.56 6.92 3.52
N GLY A 416 -6.95 6.15 2.51
CA GLY A 416 -8.33 6.11 2.03
C GLY A 416 -9.36 5.68 3.07
N ALA A 417 -9.00 4.76 3.96
CA ALA A 417 -9.88 4.30 5.03
C ALA A 417 -10.32 5.45 5.96
N SER A 418 -9.36 6.28 6.41
CA SER A 418 -9.67 7.38 7.35
C SER A 418 -10.57 8.45 6.73
N ALA A 419 -10.46 8.69 5.42
CA ALA A 419 -11.36 9.59 4.73
C ALA A 419 -12.79 9.02 4.68
N ILE A 420 -12.95 7.71 4.42
CA ILE A 420 -14.25 7.04 4.42
C ILE A 420 -14.85 6.97 5.84
N GLU A 421 -14.03 6.79 6.88
CA GLU A 421 -14.46 6.86 8.29
C GLU A 421 -15.07 8.23 8.61
N ALA A 422 -14.44 9.33 8.15
CA ALA A 422 -15.02 10.67 8.28
C ALA A 422 -16.33 10.80 7.49
N MET A 423 -16.36 10.38 6.23
CA MET A 423 -17.54 10.47 5.35
C MET A 423 -18.71 9.64 5.87
N PHE A 424 -18.47 8.48 6.48
CA PHE A 424 -19.47 7.67 7.15
C PHE A 424 -20.16 8.43 8.28
N LYS A 425 -19.41 9.24 9.04
CA LYS A 425 -19.97 10.14 10.07
C LYS A 425 -20.67 11.37 9.47
N GLY A 426 -20.66 11.52 8.15
CA GLY A 426 -21.21 12.68 7.47
C GLY A 426 -20.27 13.88 7.49
N ILE A 427 -19.02 13.68 7.85
CA ILE A 427 -17.97 14.68 7.75
C ILE A 427 -17.44 14.66 6.31
N PRO A 428 -17.60 15.73 5.51
CA PRO A 428 -17.06 15.76 4.17
C PRO A 428 -15.54 15.60 4.18
N ALA A 429 -14.98 15.15 3.07
CA ALA A 429 -13.53 15.08 2.87
C ALA A 429 -13.10 16.03 1.75
N VAL A 430 -11.85 16.49 1.78
CA VAL A 430 -11.24 17.25 0.68
C VAL A 430 -9.83 16.73 0.42
N ALA A 431 -9.52 16.48 -0.86
CA ALA A 431 -8.19 16.08 -1.33
C ALA A 431 -7.89 16.71 -2.68
N THR A 432 -6.64 16.67 -3.11
CA THR A 432 -6.26 16.90 -4.51
C THR A 432 -6.55 15.65 -5.35
N HIS A 433 -6.38 15.72 -6.67
CA HIS A 433 -6.56 14.58 -7.59
C HIS A 433 -5.48 13.49 -7.48
N TYR A 434 -4.75 13.43 -6.36
CA TYR A 434 -3.66 12.49 -6.16
C TYR A 434 -3.97 11.42 -5.11
N GLY A 435 -3.61 10.18 -5.43
CA GLY A 435 -3.57 9.05 -4.49
C GLY A 435 -4.92 8.41 -4.18
N ASP A 436 -4.87 7.50 -3.21
CA ASP A 436 -6.01 6.61 -2.90
C ASP A 436 -7.20 7.35 -2.29
N VAL A 437 -6.94 8.42 -1.55
CA VAL A 437 -8.02 9.22 -0.94
C VAL A 437 -8.88 9.84 -2.03
N ALA A 438 -8.27 10.42 -3.07
CA ALA A 438 -8.98 11.01 -4.19
C ALA A 438 -9.95 10.01 -4.85
N THR A 439 -9.46 8.80 -5.11
CA THR A 439 -10.26 7.72 -5.69
C THR A 439 -11.45 7.33 -4.80
N ASN A 440 -11.22 7.28 -3.50
CA ASN A 440 -12.22 6.77 -2.56
C ASN A 440 -13.32 7.79 -2.26
N ILE A 441 -12.96 9.06 -2.07
CA ILE A 441 -13.95 10.11 -1.75
C ILE A 441 -14.77 10.52 -2.98
N GLY A 442 -14.21 10.44 -4.19
CA GLY A 442 -14.88 10.76 -5.47
C GLY A 442 -14.78 12.23 -5.85
N GLU A 443 -15.07 12.52 -7.12
CA GLU A 443 -14.87 13.82 -7.79
C GLU A 443 -15.52 15.02 -7.10
N ASP A 444 -16.68 14.85 -6.48
CA ASP A 444 -17.37 15.93 -5.76
C ASP A 444 -16.55 16.57 -4.62
N PHE A 445 -15.48 15.89 -4.19
CA PHE A 445 -14.67 16.26 -3.02
C PHE A 445 -13.21 16.61 -3.37
N LEU A 446 -12.90 16.75 -4.67
CA LEU A 446 -11.55 17.00 -5.15
C LEU A 446 -11.32 18.47 -5.50
N THR A 447 -10.06 18.87 -5.39
CA THR A 447 -9.54 20.19 -5.81
C THR A 447 -8.24 20.04 -6.58
N ASP A 448 -7.90 21.06 -7.40
CA ASP A 448 -6.70 21.02 -8.24
C ASP A 448 -5.40 21.33 -7.48
N SER A 449 -5.50 21.91 -6.28
CA SER A 449 -4.32 22.37 -5.52
C SER A 449 -4.64 22.61 -4.05
N TYR A 450 -3.60 22.83 -3.23
CA TYR A 450 -3.76 23.24 -1.84
C TYR A 450 -4.39 24.64 -1.67
N ASP A 451 -4.20 25.54 -2.63
CA ASP A 451 -4.91 26.83 -2.59
C ASP A 451 -6.41 26.63 -2.88
N GLY A 452 -6.77 25.80 -3.87
CA GLY A 452 -8.17 25.37 -4.08
C GLY A 452 -8.76 24.62 -2.88
N MET A 453 -7.94 23.83 -2.16
CA MET A 453 -8.36 23.19 -0.91
C MET A 453 -8.71 24.23 0.16
N LEU A 454 -7.91 25.30 0.31
CA LEU A 454 -8.21 26.36 1.23
C LEU A 454 -9.53 27.06 0.90
N ASP A 455 -9.75 27.37 -0.38
CA ASP A 455 -11.00 28.01 -0.83
C ASP A 455 -12.23 27.16 -0.51
N ILE A 456 -12.15 25.85 -0.74
CA ILE A 456 -13.25 24.94 -0.42
C ILE A 456 -13.46 24.75 1.10
N ILE A 457 -12.38 24.74 1.90
CA ILE A 457 -12.45 24.76 3.37
C ILE A 457 -13.23 26.00 3.85
N MET A 458 -12.93 27.16 3.29
CA MET A 458 -13.63 28.40 3.63
C MET A 458 -15.10 28.36 3.21
N LYS A 459 -15.44 27.70 2.11
CA LYS A 459 -16.82 27.50 1.67
C LYS A 459 -17.57 26.57 2.62
N TYR A 460 -16.99 25.44 3.04
CA TYR A 460 -17.57 24.56 4.05
C TYR A 460 -17.85 25.27 5.37
N LYS A 461 -16.90 26.12 5.81
CA LYS A 461 -17.03 26.88 7.06
C LYS A 461 -18.14 27.91 7.01
N ASN A 462 -18.29 28.63 5.89
CA ASN A 462 -19.13 29.84 5.81
C ASN A 462 -20.51 29.60 5.16
N ASP A 463 -20.73 28.46 4.51
CA ASP A 463 -21.98 28.11 3.82
C ASP A 463 -22.57 26.81 4.38
N ASN A 464 -23.46 26.96 5.35
CA ASN A 464 -24.10 25.82 6.01
C ASN A 464 -24.95 24.96 5.05
N THR A 465 -25.57 25.58 4.04
CA THR A 465 -26.37 24.86 3.03
C THR A 465 -25.47 23.96 2.18
N PHE A 466 -24.35 24.49 1.74
CA PHE A 466 -23.33 23.71 1.04
C PHE A 466 -22.79 22.57 1.91
N TYR A 467 -22.47 22.86 3.19
CA TYR A 467 -21.98 21.85 4.13
C TYR A 467 -22.98 20.68 4.26
N GLU A 468 -24.26 20.97 4.52
CA GLU A 468 -25.29 19.93 4.67
C GLU A 468 -25.49 19.08 3.41
N GLN A 469 -25.44 19.73 2.23
CA GLN A 469 -25.52 19.03 0.95
C GLN A 469 -24.34 18.07 0.78
N MET A 470 -23.12 18.53 1.06
CA MET A 470 -21.93 17.72 0.91
C MET A 470 -21.80 16.63 1.99
N SER A 471 -22.31 16.87 3.20
CA SER A 471 -22.42 15.87 4.26
C SER A 471 -23.31 14.67 3.82
N LYS A 472 -24.44 14.96 3.17
CA LYS A 472 -25.32 13.90 2.61
C LYS A 472 -24.62 13.11 1.51
N LYS A 473 -23.90 13.81 0.59
CA LYS A 473 -23.10 13.16 -0.45
C LYS A 473 -21.99 12.29 0.15
N ALA A 474 -21.32 12.77 1.20
CA ALA A 474 -20.29 12.02 1.90
C ALA A 474 -20.82 10.70 2.46
N LYS A 475 -21.98 10.71 3.16
CA LYS A 475 -22.61 9.48 3.67
C LYS A 475 -22.96 8.51 2.55
N ALA A 476 -23.61 9.00 1.49
CA ALA A 476 -23.96 8.15 0.34
C ALA A 476 -22.73 7.52 -0.33
N ARG A 477 -21.61 8.28 -0.44
CA ARG A 477 -20.36 7.73 -0.97
C ARG A 477 -19.76 6.68 -0.05
N ALA A 478 -19.78 6.89 1.27
CA ALA A 478 -19.29 5.92 2.24
C ALA A 478 -20.08 4.59 2.16
N GLU A 479 -21.40 4.64 2.03
CA GLU A 479 -22.26 3.44 1.87
C GLU A 479 -21.82 2.58 0.66
N ILE A 480 -21.53 3.21 -0.49
CA ILE A 480 -21.03 2.49 -1.69
C ILE A 480 -19.68 1.81 -1.40
N VAL A 481 -18.79 2.52 -0.73
CA VAL A 481 -17.42 2.00 -0.44
C VAL A 481 -17.44 0.94 0.67
N MET A 482 -18.50 0.86 1.45
CA MET A 482 -18.70 -0.13 2.51
C MET A 482 -19.37 -1.43 2.03
N ASP A 483 -19.94 -1.48 0.82
CA ASP A 483 -20.59 -2.69 0.29
C ASP A 483 -19.58 -3.73 -0.19
N ILE A 484 -18.80 -4.27 0.77
CA ILE A 484 -17.71 -5.19 0.53
C ILE A 484 -18.16 -6.46 -0.16
N GLU A 485 -19.26 -7.05 0.34
CA GLU A 485 -19.69 -8.38 -0.07
C GLU A 485 -20.22 -8.40 -1.50
N ASN A 486 -21.16 -7.50 -1.83
CA ASN A 486 -21.76 -7.47 -3.17
C ASN A 486 -20.73 -7.08 -4.23
N GLU A 487 -19.87 -6.10 -3.94
CA GLU A 487 -18.84 -5.67 -4.88
C GLU A 487 -17.81 -6.79 -5.13
N PHE A 488 -17.38 -7.48 -4.09
CA PHE A 488 -16.43 -8.58 -4.28
C PHE A 488 -17.04 -9.75 -5.05
N VAL A 489 -18.31 -10.12 -4.79
CA VAL A 489 -19.03 -11.13 -5.57
C VAL A 489 -19.10 -10.73 -7.05
N ARG A 490 -19.41 -9.47 -7.35
CA ARG A 490 -19.40 -8.93 -8.72
C ARG A 490 -18.03 -9.08 -9.40
N ILE A 491 -16.95 -8.72 -8.69
CA ILE A 491 -15.57 -8.84 -9.19
C ILE A 491 -15.23 -10.31 -9.49
N ILE A 492 -15.59 -11.25 -8.62
CA ILE A 492 -15.32 -12.69 -8.85
C ILE A 492 -16.12 -13.21 -10.05
N HIS A 493 -17.36 -12.81 -10.23
CA HIS A 493 -18.15 -13.20 -11.41
C HIS A 493 -17.52 -12.68 -12.70
N GLU A 494 -17.08 -11.41 -12.71
CA GLU A 494 -16.41 -10.82 -13.87
C GLU A 494 -15.06 -11.52 -14.16
N PHE A 495 -14.29 -11.85 -13.12
CA PHE A 495 -13.04 -12.61 -13.24
C PHE A 495 -13.29 -13.98 -13.91
N LYS A 496 -14.25 -14.75 -13.39
CA LYS A 496 -14.59 -16.08 -13.94
C LYS A 496 -15.02 -16.00 -15.39
N LYS A 497 -15.89 -15.03 -15.72
CA LYS A 497 -16.32 -14.81 -17.10
C LYS A 497 -15.13 -14.55 -18.03
N ARG A 498 -14.20 -13.69 -17.63
CA ARG A 498 -13.00 -13.38 -18.45
C ARG A 498 -12.07 -14.57 -18.60
N CYS A 499 -11.94 -15.42 -17.58
CA CYS A 499 -11.21 -16.69 -17.70
C CYS A 499 -11.87 -17.60 -18.73
N GLU A 500 -13.20 -17.72 -18.72
CA GLU A 500 -13.96 -18.51 -19.71
C GLU A 500 -13.76 -18.01 -21.13
N ASP A 501 -13.86 -16.68 -21.32
CA ASP A 501 -13.67 -16.05 -22.64
C ASP A 501 -12.23 -16.21 -23.18
N SER A 502 -11.24 -16.36 -22.31
CA SER A 502 -9.82 -16.51 -22.69
C SER A 502 -9.39 -17.96 -22.96
N GLU A 503 -10.13 -18.93 -22.45
CA GLU A 503 -9.87 -20.37 -22.62
C GLU A 503 -10.68 -20.97 -23.80
N GLN A 504 -11.58 -20.20 -24.42
CA GLN A 504 -12.27 -20.52 -25.68
C GLN A 504 -11.44 -20.12 -26.89
#